data_3fa51ae8af87c10666480c1d03625ea4
#
_entry.id   3fa51ae8af87c10666480c1d03625ea4
#
_cell.length_a   1.000
_cell.length_b   1.000
_cell.length_c   1.000
_cell.angle_alpha   90.00
_cell.angle_beta   90.00
_cell.angle_gamma   90.00
#
_symmetry.space_group_name_H-M   'P 1'
#
loop_
_entity.id
_entity.type
_entity.pdbx_description
1 polymer ?
#
loop_
_entity_poly.entity_id
_entity_poly.type
_entity_poly.pdbx_seq_one_letter_code
_entity_poly.pdbx_strand_id
1 'polypeptide(L)' 'MSTPEHGGKAGRAPEQTFEEIRYLKQLIEKATPVRVKMEDGEEVVGTIEYYDRSFIRLTRKGLPNLFIFKHDIKYLQEES' A
#
# COMPACT_ATOMS: atom_id res chain seq x y z
N MET A 1 -22.18 -6.55 8.87
CA MET A 1 -21.93 -6.65 8.74
C MET A 1 -21.32 -7.03 8.51
N SER A 2 -21.30 -6.92 8.56
CA SER A 2 -20.79 -7.18 8.38
C SER A 2 -20.06 -7.52 8.24
N THR A 3 -19.99 -7.66 8.34
CA THR A 3 -19.41 -7.98 8.30
C THR A 3 -18.81 -8.31 8.36
N PRO A 4 -18.92 -8.50 8.61
CA PRO A 4 -18.33 -8.73 8.63
C PRO A 4 -17.70 -9.24 8.30
N GLU A 5 -17.79 -9.41 8.32
CA GLU A 5 -17.50 -9.70 7.98
C GLU A 5 -16.88 -9.78 7.71
N HIS A 6 -16.96 -10.03 7.88
CA HIS A 6 -16.49 -10.11 7.66
C HIS A 6 -15.84 -10.22 7.82
N GLY A 7 -15.84 -10.48 7.96
CA GLY A 7 -15.42 -10.70 8.22
C GLY A 7 -14.61 -11.01 8.26
N GLY A 8 -14.63 -11.27 8.40
CA GLY A 8 -14.18 -11.57 8.54
C GLY A 8 -13.34 -11.95 8.52
N LYS A 9 -13.34 -12.18 8.64
CA LYS A 9 -12.68 -12.53 8.41
C LYS A 9 -11.83 -12.68 8.63
N ALA A 10 -12.44 -13.36 8.77
CA ALA A 10 -11.45 -13.20 9.19
C ALA A 10 -10.14 -13.03 9.17
N GLY A 11 -9.65 -12.78 9.67
CA GLY A 11 -8.41 -12.46 9.99
C GLY A 11 -7.32 -12.53 9.03
N ARG A 12 -7.45 -12.97 7.89
CA ARG A 12 -6.30 -12.97 7.06
C ARG A 12 -6.44 -11.95 5.96
N ALA A 13 -5.31 -11.39 5.59
CA ALA A 13 -5.30 -10.40 4.55
C ALA A 13 -5.71 -11.05 3.24
N PRO A 14 -6.69 -10.52 2.59
CA PRO A 14 -7.07 -11.03 1.30
C PRO A 14 -6.02 -10.67 0.27
N GLU A 15 -6.13 -11.28 -0.87
CA GLU A 15 -5.36 -10.84 -1.99
C GLU A 15 -5.88 -9.51 -2.44
N GLN A 16 -5.41 -9.06 -3.56
CA GLN A 16 -5.78 -7.77 -4.08
C GLN A 16 -7.29 -7.69 -4.26
N THR A 17 -7.91 -6.66 -3.70
CA THR A 17 -9.34 -6.45 -3.80
C THR A 17 -9.62 -5.30 -4.75
N PHE A 18 -10.87 -5.17 -5.15
CA PHE A 18 -11.33 -4.08 -5.97
C PHE A 18 -11.06 -2.75 -5.30
N GLU A 19 -11.31 -2.68 -3.99
CA GLU A 19 -11.11 -1.46 -3.23
C GLU A 19 -9.64 -1.09 -3.19
N GLU A 20 -8.79 -2.08 -3.02
CA GLU A 20 -7.35 -1.82 -3.02
C GLU A 20 -6.90 -1.28 -4.36
N ILE A 21 -7.36 -1.89 -5.45
CA ILE A 21 -6.97 -1.45 -6.77
C ILE A 21 -7.40 -0.01 -7.01
N ARG A 22 -8.61 0.30 -6.65
CA ARG A 22 -9.13 1.65 -6.85
C ARG A 22 -8.35 2.67 -6.05
N TYR A 23 -8.03 2.33 -4.82
CA TYR A 23 -7.29 3.22 -3.94
C TYR A 23 -5.89 3.48 -4.47
N LEU A 24 -5.18 2.43 -4.83
CA LEU A 24 -3.82 2.58 -5.35
C LEU A 24 -3.81 3.38 -6.64
N LYS A 25 -4.77 3.13 -7.48
CA LYS A 25 -4.89 3.87 -8.72
C LYS A 25 -5.06 5.35 -8.47
N GLN A 26 -5.89 5.69 -7.50
CA GLN A 26 -6.12 7.07 -7.12
C GLN A 26 -4.83 7.72 -6.61
N LEU A 27 -4.08 7.02 -5.79
CA LEU A 27 -2.83 7.56 -5.28
C LEU A 27 -1.85 7.85 -6.40
N ILE A 28 -1.81 6.96 -7.38
CA ILE A 28 -0.92 7.14 -8.51
C ILE A 28 -1.35 8.34 -9.36
N GLU A 29 -2.62 8.42 -9.68
CA GLU A 29 -3.13 9.47 -10.54
C GLU A 29 -2.93 10.85 -9.94
N LYS A 30 -3.09 10.95 -8.64
CA LYS A 30 -2.96 12.23 -7.95
C LYS A 30 -1.56 12.47 -7.44
N ALA A 31 -0.66 11.52 -7.64
CA ALA A 31 0.71 11.61 -7.14
C ALA A 31 0.74 11.95 -5.67
N THR A 32 -0.12 11.30 -4.91
CA THR A 32 -0.25 11.57 -3.47
C THR A 32 0.91 10.94 -2.73
N PRO A 33 1.66 11.72 -1.94
CA PRO A 33 2.74 11.12 -1.15
C PRO A 33 2.17 10.21 -0.07
N VAL A 34 2.87 9.12 0.17
CA VAL A 34 2.43 8.14 1.16
C VAL A 34 3.59 7.79 2.07
N ARG A 35 3.24 7.37 3.27
CA ARG A 35 4.18 6.81 4.23
C ARG A 35 3.86 5.34 4.39
N VAL A 36 4.86 4.49 4.18
CA VAL A 36 4.69 3.05 4.27
C VAL A 36 5.47 2.55 5.47
N LYS A 37 4.77 1.87 6.36
CA LYS A 37 5.38 1.25 7.52
C LYS A 37 5.58 -0.23 7.21
N MET A 38 6.81 -0.67 7.34
CA MET A 38 7.16 -2.05 7.05
C MET A 38 7.00 -2.90 8.30
N GLU A 39 6.91 -4.20 8.10
CA GLU A 39 6.73 -5.12 9.23
C GLU A 39 7.90 -5.07 10.21
N ASP A 40 9.09 -4.75 9.72
CA ASP A 40 10.25 -4.66 10.60
C ASP A 40 10.36 -3.31 11.30
N GLY A 41 9.39 -2.42 11.11
CA GLY A 41 9.37 -1.14 11.78
C GLY A 41 9.94 0.00 10.97
N GLU A 42 10.54 -0.29 9.85
CA GLU A 42 11.10 0.76 9.01
C GLU A 42 9.99 1.54 8.31
N GLU A 43 10.19 2.83 8.14
CA GLU A 43 9.24 3.67 7.43
C GLU A 43 9.89 4.28 6.21
N VAL A 44 9.13 4.34 5.12
CA VAL A 44 9.60 5.00 3.90
C VAL A 44 8.50 5.90 3.39
N VAL A 45 8.90 6.99 2.76
CA VAL A 45 7.96 7.99 2.25
C VAL A 45 8.24 8.18 0.77
N GLY A 46 7.21 8.28 -0.01
CA GLY A 46 7.35 8.50 -1.43
C GLY A 46 6.03 8.51 -2.13
N THR A 47 6.08 8.35 -3.43
CA THR A 47 4.89 8.35 -4.27
C THR A 47 4.81 7.02 -5.00
N ILE A 48 3.64 6.41 -4.99
CA ILE A 48 3.48 5.14 -5.69
C ILE A 48 3.47 5.40 -7.18
N GLU A 49 4.35 4.71 -7.89
CA GLU A 49 4.45 4.86 -9.33
C GLU A 49 3.83 3.69 -10.07
N TYR A 50 3.83 2.52 -9.44
CA TYR A 50 3.37 1.31 -10.07
C TYR A 50 3.00 0.30 -8.99
N TYR A 51 2.07 -0.55 -9.27
CA TYR A 51 1.71 -1.62 -8.34
C TYR A 51 1.24 -2.84 -9.14
N ASP A 52 1.34 -3.97 -8.48
CA ASP A 52 0.68 -5.17 -8.98
C ASP A 52 0.24 -5.98 -7.77
N ARG A 53 -0.06 -7.25 -8.01
CA ARG A 53 -0.59 -8.08 -6.95
C ARG A 53 0.38 -8.24 -5.79
N SER A 54 1.67 -8.26 -6.09
CA SER A 54 2.69 -8.64 -5.12
C SER A 54 3.47 -7.49 -4.53
N PHE A 55 3.63 -6.40 -5.25
CA PHE A 55 4.46 -5.32 -4.75
C PHE A 55 4.01 -3.97 -5.30
N ILE A 56 4.57 -2.92 -4.70
CA ILE A 56 4.41 -1.57 -5.21
C ILE A 56 5.79 -0.98 -5.45
N ARG A 57 5.85 -0.10 -6.44
CA ARG A 57 7.07 0.62 -6.74
C ARG A 57 6.91 2.04 -6.22
N LEU A 58 7.82 2.44 -5.35
CA LEU A 58 7.76 3.74 -4.70
C LEU A 58 8.86 4.63 -5.23
N THR A 59 8.48 5.80 -5.71
CA THR A 59 9.42 6.80 -6.19
C THR A 59 9.73 7.77 -5.06
N ARG A 60 10.99 7.99 -4.80
CA ARG A 60 11.41 8.87 -3.72
C ARG A 60 12.25 10.00 -4.28
N LYS A 61 12.05 11.19 -3.72
CA LYS A 61 12.76 12.36 -4.17
C LYS A 61 14.22 12.29 -3.74
N GLY A 62 15.12 12.30 -4.72
CA GLY A 62 16.54 12.29 -4.43
C GLY A 62 17.10 10.98 -3.93
N LEU A 63 16.30 9.93 -3.97
CA LEU A 63 16.72 8.62 -3.49
C LEU A 63 16.31 7.57 -4.51
N PRO A 64 16.94 6.41 -4.49
CA PRO A 64 16.55 5.36 -5.43
C PRO A 64 15.10 4.91 -5.22
N ASN A 65 14.47 4.50 -6.29
CA ASN A 65 13.14 3.89 -6.21
C ASN A 65 13.21 2.60 -5.40
N LEU A 66 12.08 2.28 -4.76
CA LEU A 66 11.99 1.07 -3.97
C LEU A 66 10.92 0.16 -4.54
N PHE A 67 11.20 -1.13 -4.55
CA PHE A 67 10.20 -2.16 -4.79
C PHE A 67 9.87 -2.76 -3.44
N ILE A 68 8.63 -2.63 -3.03
CA ILE A 68 8.19 -3.05 -1.71
C ILE A 68 7.17 -4.17 -1.88
N PHE A 69 7.47 -5.33 -1.31
CA PHE A 69 6.52 -6.44 -1.35
C PHE A 69 5.36 -6.13 -0.43
N LYS A 70 4.16 -6.33 -0.95
CA LYS A 70 2.96 -5.97 -0.19
C LYS A 70 2.86 -6.71 1.13
N HIS A 71 3.30 -7.96 1.17
CA HIS A 71 3.19 -8.72 2.40
C HIS A 71 4.16 -8.26 3.48
N ASP A 72 5.10 -7.39 3.13
CA ASP A 72 6.00 -6.80 4.12
C ASP A 72 5.50 -5.48 4.64
N ILE A 73 4.37 -5.00 4.16
CA ILE A 73 3.82 -3.72 4.57
C ILE A 73 2.90 -3.93 5.76
N LYS A 74 3.18 -3.20 6.83
CA LYS A 74 2.29 -3.21 7.98
C LYS A 74 1.11 -2.30 7.75
N TYR A 75 1.37 -1.09 7.25
CA TYR A 75 0.31 -0.19 6.84
C TYR A 75 0.87 0.88 5.92
N LEU A 76 -0.02 1.51 5.22
CA LEU A 76 0.29 2.60 4.32
C LEU A 76 -0.69 3.72 4.61
N GLN A 77 -0.19 4.94 4.73
CA GLN A 77 -1.06 6.08 4.97
C GLN A 77 -0.62 7.25 4.11
N GLU A 78 -1.59 8.09 3.79
CA GLU A 78 -1.28 9.28 3.00
C GLU A 78 -0.55 10.30 3.87
N GLU A 79 0.45 10.91 3.27
CA GLU A 79 1.18 11.97 3.92
C GLU A 79 0.41 13.27 3.72
N SER A 80 0.14 13.97 4.75
CA SER A 80 -0.60 15.22 4.62
C SER A 80 0.24 16.43 4.90
#